data_a9791671a1ca8fd558cd3981fa709b83
#
_entry.id   a9791671a1ca8fd558cd3981fa709b83
#
_cell.length_a   1.000
_cell.length_b   1.000
_cell.length_c   1.000
_cell.angle_alpha   90.00
_cell.angle_beta   90.00
_cell.angle_gamma   90.00
#
_symmetry.space_group_name_H-M   'P 1'
#
loop_
_entity.id
_entity.type
_entity.pdbx_description
1 polymer ?
#
loop_
_entity_poly.entity_id
_entity_poly.type
_entity_poly.pdbx_seq_one_letter_code
_entity_poly.pdbx_strand_id
1 'polypeptide(L)'
;VIAAVLFAVVYGLIVASPYIYKENEATHLIFEEDTVVKKEKNRWLGDIHHFSSHDSCRFDDINLFRMVGKDTIHLEEVILTNHNNVIILRKGIGDTKIIVPVDVAVSLKVNSLYGELFFLGQTVRELRNESISLTTPDFDRANKSVKIVIASLIGNVEVVRK
;
A
#
# COMPACT_ATOMS: atom_id res chain seq x y z
N VAL A 1 -5.69 35.62 2.64
CA VAL A 1 -5.23 35.49 1.25
C VAL A 1 -4.58 34.11 1.02
N ILE A 2 -3.63 33.69 1.86
CA ILE A 2 -2.94 32.40 1.74
C ILE A 2 -3.92 31.21 1.90
N ALA A 3 -4.84 31.30 2.87
CA ALA A 3 -5.86 30.26 3.09
C ALA A 3 -6.83 30.14 1.90
N ALA A 4 -7.21 31.24 1.28
CA ALA A 4 -8.07 31.25 0.11
C ALA A 4 -7.38 30.66 -1.13
N VAL A 5 -6.09 30.91 -1.30
CA VAL A 5 -5.29 30.33 -2.38
C VAL A 5 -5.11 28.82 -2.18
N LEU A 6 -4.81 28.37 -0.95
CA LEU A 6 -4.74 26.96 -0.62
C LEU A 6 -6.07 26.23 -0.86
N PHE A 7 -7.19 26.86 -0.47
CA PHE A 7 -8.50 26.29 -0.70
C PHE A 7 -8.84 26.21 -2.20
N ALA A 8 -8.49 27.21 -2.98
CA ALA A 8 -8.67 27.18 -4.42
C ALA A 8 -7.82 26.12 -5.12
N VAL A 9 -6.59 25.90 -4.67
CA VAL A 9 -5.70 24.86 -5.20
C VAL A 9 -6.25 23.46 -4.86
N VAL A 10 -6.67 23.24 -3.61
CA VAL A 10 -7.25 21.95 -3.19
C VAL A 10 -8.55 21.70 -3.93
N TYR A 11 -9.41 22.69 -4.05
CA TYR A 11 -10.67 22.57 -4.81
C TYR A 11 -10.41 22.29 -6.28
N GLY A 12 -9.46 23.00 -6.89
CA GLY A 12 -9.04 22.75 -8.27
C GLY A 12 -8.53 21.34 -8.51
N LEU A 13 -7.74 20.79 -7.58
CA LEU A 13 -7.27 19.42 -7.65
C LEU A 13 -8.41 18.39 -7.53
N ILE A 14 -9.39 18.65 -6.67
CA ILE A 14 -10.56 17.78 -6.51
C ILE A 14 -11.42 17.80 -7.77
N VAL A 15 -11.66 18.98 -8.36
CA VAL A 15 -12.48 19.14 -9.57
C VAL A 15 -11.77 18.60 -10.81
N ALA A 16 -10.45 18.77 -10.91
CA ALA A 16 -9.66 18.27 -12.04
C ALA A 16 -9.42 16.74 -11.99
N SER A 17 -9.57 16.14 -10.81
CA SER A 17 -9.36 14.71 -10.58
C SER A 17 -10.09 13.79 -11.58
N PRO A 18 -11.38 13.98 -11.91
CA PRO A 18 -12.05 13.14 -12.89
C PRO A 18 -11.55 13.33 -14.33
N TYR A 19 -10.98 14.48 -14.66
CA TYR A 19 -10.42 14.75 -16.00
C TYR A 19 -9.05 14.11 -16.18
N ILE A 20 -8.21 14.13 -15.16
CA ILE A 20 -6.91 13.43 -15.17
C ILE A 20 -7.11 11.92 -15.26
N TYR A 21 -8.20 11.41 -14.69
CA TYR A 21 -8.54 9.99 -14.72
C TYR A 21 -9.02 9.51 -16.09
N LYS A 22 -9.65 10.36 -16.89
CA LYS A 22 -10.15 10.02 -18.23
C LYS A 22 -9.04 9.84 -19.25
N GLU A 23 -7.95 10.58 -19.12
CA GLU A 23 -6.82 10.51 -20.06
C GLU A 23 -6.01 9.21 -19.92
N ASN A 24 -5.99 8.60 -18.73
CA ASN A 24 -5.32 7.32 -18.50
C ASN A 24 -6.09 6.09 -19.00
N GLU A 25 -7.36 6.24 -19.37
CA GLU A 25 -8.11 5.14 -20.01
C GLU A 25 -7.76 4.93 -21.49
N ALA A 26 -7.07 5.88 -22.12
CA ALA A 26 -6.75 5.85 -23.55
C ALA A 26 -5.42 5.16 -23.89
N THR A 27 -4.66 4.70 -22.91
CA THR A 27 -3.44 3.92 -23.20
C THR A 27 -3.81 2.46 -23.43
N HIS A 28 -4.33 2.17 -24.62
CA HIS A 28 -4.41 0.82 -25.13
C HIS A 28 -3.00 0.32 -25.44
N LEU A 29 -2.40 -0.36 -24.50
CA LEU A 29 -1.28 -1.26 -24.79
C LEU A 29 -1.89 -2.53 -25.40
N ILE A 30 -1.80 -2.65 -26.71
CA ILE A 30 -2.15 -3.87 -27.43
C ILE A 30 -0.99 -4.85 -27.18
N PHE A 31 -1.19 -5.77 -26.25
CA PHE A 31 -0.33 -6.94 -26.12
C PHE A 31 -1.00 -8.09 -26.87
N GLU A 32 -0.28 -8.67 -27.80
CA GLU A 32 -0.68 -9.88 -28.50
C GLU A 32 -0.70 -11.06 -27.53
N GLU A 33 -1.83 -11.78 -27.53
CA GLU A 33 -2.10 -13.09 -26.94
C GLU A 33 -1.75 -13.32 -25.44
N ASP A 34 -2.79 -13.65 -24.67
CA ASP A 34 -2.78 -14.18 -23.29
C ASP A 34 -2.40 -13.25 -22.13
N THR A 35 -2.35 -11.96 -22.33
CA THR A 35 -2.13 -11.04 -21.22
C THR A 35 -3.46 -10.65 -20.56
N VAL A 36 -3.70 -11.13 -19.34
CA VAL A 36 -4.82 -10.67 -18.54
C VAL A 36 -4.49 -9.29 -17.98
N VAL A 37 -5.12 -8.25 -18.52
CA VAL A 37 -4.97 -6.89 -17.99
C VAL A 37 -5.88 -6.75 -16.78
N LYS A 38 -5.29 -6.72 -15.59
CA LYS A 38 -5.99 -6.41 -14.35
C LYS A 38 -5.98 -4.90 -14.12
N LYS A 39 -7.15 -4.27 -14.19
CA LYS A 39 -7.32 -2.85 -13.84
C LYS A 39 -7.63 -2.75 -12.35
N GLU A 40 -6.74 -2.15 -11.58
CA GLU A 40 -7.01 -1.77 -10.20
C GLU A 40 -7.41 -0.30 -10.15
N LYS A 41 -8.56 -0.01 -9.53
CA LYS A 41 -9.03 1.35 -9.38
C LYS A 41 -8.50 1.94 -8.08
N ASN A 42 -7.64 2.94 -8.19
CA ASN A 42 -7.20 3.70 -7.04
C ASN A 42 -8.32 4.56 -6.47
N ARG A 43 -8.57 4.44 -5.18
CA ARG A 43 -9.50 5.28 -4.45
C ARG A 43 -8.70 6.28 -3.61
N TRP A 44 -8.86 7.56 -3.90
CA TRP A 44 -8.03 8.60 -3.31
C TRP A 44 -8.34 8.93 -1.86
N LEU A 45 -9.62 8.81 -1.47
CA LEU A 45 -10.12 9.20 -0.16
C LEU A 45 -10.88 8.06 0.51
N GLY A 46 -10.82 8.03 1.83
CA GLY A 46 -11.55 7.12 2.69
C GLY A 46 -10.79 5.86 3.07
N ASP A 47 -11.32 5.15 4.03
CA ASP A 47 -10.73 3.93 4.56
C ASP A 47 -11.04 2.73 3.70
N ILE A 48 -10.08 1.84 3.50
CA ILE A 48 -10.26 0.60 2.74
C ILE A 48 -9.66 -0.58 3.50
N HIS A 49 -10.40 -1.68 3.47
CA HIS A 49 -9.91 -3.00 3.85
C HIS A 49 -9.67 -3.81 2.59
N HIS A 50 -8.43 -4.20 2.38
CA HIS A 50 -8.02 -5.02 1.24
C HIS A 50 -8.07 -6.49 1.63
N PHE A 51 -8.66 -7.32 0.78
CA PHE A 51 -8.81 -8.77 0.97
C PHE A 51 -9.68 -9.20 2.15
N SER A 52 -10.64 -8.37 2.57
CA SER A 52 -11.56 -8.70 3.65
C SER A 52 -12.75 -9.59 3.23
N SER A 53 -12.79 -10.07 2.01
CA SER A 53 -13.88 -10.94 1.53
C SER A 53 -13.53 -12.41 1.72
N HIS A 54 -14.53 -13.22 2.08
CA HIS A 54 -14.39 -14.67 2.32
C HIS A 54 -14.06 -15.51 1.06
N ASP A 55 -13.88 -14.90 -0.07
CA ASP A 55 -13.45 -15.60 -1.27
C ASP A 55 -11.93 -15.80 -1.23
N SER A 56 -11.51 -17.07 -1.35
CA SER A 56 -10.10 -17.47 -1.43
C SER A 56 -9.46 -16.86 -2.68
N CYS A 57 -8.95 -15.66 -2.55
CA CYS A 57 -8.24 -14.97 -3.61
C CYS A 57 -6.77 -15.36 -3.61
N ARG A 58 -6.24 -15.68 -4.79
CA ARG A 58 -4.80 -15.78 -4.98
C ARG A 58 -4.21 -14.38 -4.92
N PHE A 59 -3.10 -14.24 -4.20
CA PHE A 59 -2.40 -12.96 -4.12
C PHE A 59 -1.78 -12.60 -5.47
N ASP A 60 -2.04 -11.39 -5.92
CA ASP A 60 -1.30 -10.73 -6.98
C ASP A 60 -0.58 -9.52 -6.41
N ASP A 61 0.53 -9.15 -6.99
CA ASP A 61 1.28 -7.97 -6.58
C ASP A 61 0.40 -6.73 -6.52
N ILE A 62 0.54 -5.96 -5.45
CA ILE A 62 -0.26 -4.78 -5.17
C ILE A 62 0.58 -3.53 -5.40
N ASN A 63 0.05 -2.59 -6.17
CA ASN A 63 0.63 -1.26 -6.33
C ASN A 63 -0.49 -0.23 -6.15
N LEU A 64 -0.56 0.37 -4.97
CA LEU A 64 -1.62 1.28 -4.58
C LEU A 64 -1.10 2.71 -4.41
N PHE A 65 -1.91 3.66 -4.84
CA PHE A 65 -1.73 5.07 -4.55
C PHE A 65 -2.97 5.62 -3.84
N ARG A 66 -2.74 6.32 -2.72
CA ARG A 66 -3.79 6.93 -1.92
C ARG A 66 -3.38 8.28 -1.38
N MET A 67 -4.26 9.25 -1.46
CA MET A 67 -3.98 10.58 -0.91
C MET A 67 -4.31 10.64 0.58
N VAL A 68 -5.52 10.27 0.98
CA VAL A 68 -5.98 10.35 2.37
C VAL A 68 -6.85 9.16 2.73
N GLY A 69 -6.57 8.56 3.87
CA GLY A 69 -7.38 7.47 4.43
C GLY A 69 -6.55 6.37 5.05
N LYS A 70 -7.20 5.50 5.79
CA LYS A 70 -6.61 4.32 6.41
C LYS A 70 -6.69 3.12 5.47
N ASP A 71 -5.60 2.40 5.34
CA ASP A 71 -5.55 1.12 4.62
C ASP A 71 -5.28 -0.02 5.59
N THR A 72 -6.11 -1.04 5.52
CA THR A 72 -5.89 -2.30 6.23
C THR A 72 -5.78 -3.42 5.20
N ILE A 73 -4.65 -4.11 5.18
CA ILE A 73 -4.37 -5.21 4.24
C ILE A 73 -4.36 -6.53 5.01
N HIS A 74 -5.28 -7.41 4.64
CA HIS A 74 -5.49 -8.71 5.27
C HIS A 74 -4.82 -9.82 4.46
N LEU A 75 -3.54 -10.07 4.70
CA LEU A 75 -2.81 -11.13 4.00
C LEU A 75 -3.12 -12.53 4.54
N GLU A 76 -3.72 -12.62 5.72
CA GLU A 76 -4.20 -13.89 6.28
C GLU A 76 -5.39 -14.48 5.51
N GLU A 77 -6.10 -13.66 4.73
CA GLU A 77 -7.27 -14.08 3.96
C GLU A 77 -6.96 -14.42 2.49
N VAL A 78 -5.70 -14.33 2.07
CA VAL A 78 -5.27 -14.59 0.69
C VAL A 78 -4.28 -15.74 0.60
N ILE A 79 -4.29 -16.40 -0.56
CA ILE A 79 -3.31 -17.46 -0.86
C ILE A 79 -2.06 -16.79 -1.42
N LEU A 80 -1.02 -16.71 -0.61
CA LEU A 80 0.28 -16.20 -1.03
C LEU A 80 1.00 -17.23 -1.90
N THR A 81 1.61 -16.79 -2.97
CA THR A 81 2.54 -17.59 -3.76
C THR A 81 3.83 -17.83 -2.95
N ASN A 82 4.59 -18.86 -3.32
CA ASN A 82 5.75 -19.25 -2.52
C ASN A 82 6.78 -18.13 -2.36
N HIS A 83 7.08 -17.41 -3.43
CA HIS A 83 8.08 -16.35 -3.43
C HIS A 83 7.61 -15.14 -4.25
N ASN A 84 8.27 -14.00 -4.04
CA ASN A 84 8.09 -12.77 -4.83
C ASN A 84 6.71 -12.11 -4.74
N ASN A 85 6.05 -12.20 -3.60
CA ASN A 85 4.86 -11.40 -3.35
C ASN A 85 5.28 -9.97 -3.00
N VAL A 86 4.78 -8.97 -3.71
CA VAL A 86 5.19 -7.57 -3.56
C VAL A 86 3.98 -6.68 -3.28
N ILE A 87 4.10 -5.83 -2.28
CA ILE A 87 3.14 -4.78 -1.96
C ILE A 87 3.86 -3.44 -2.02
N ILE A 88 3.38 -2.55 -2.88
CA ILE A 88 3.85 -1.18 -2.96
C ILE A 88 2.67 -0.28 -2.63
N LEU A 89 2.82 0.51 -1.57
CA LEU A 89 1.82 1.47 -1.14
C LEU A 89 2.44 2.87 -1.10
N ARG A 90 1.85 3.78 -1.86
CA ARG A 90 2.19 5.20 -1.84
C ARG A 90 1.03 5.98 -1.27
N LYS A 91 1.29 6.74 -0.22
CA LYS A 91 0.27 7.40 0.56
C LYS A 91 0.63 8.85 0.89
N GLY A 92 -0.36 9.72 0.87
CA GLY A 92 -0.21 11.08 1.41
C GLY A 92 -0.39 11.06 2.93
N ILE A 93 -1.63 11.01 3.40
CA ILE A 93 -1.96 11.11 4.83
C ILE A 93 -2.84 9.94 5.26
N GLY A 94 -2.47 9.31 6.37
CA GLY A 94 -3.25 8.26 7.01
C GLY A 94 -2.46 7.02 7.38
N ASP A 95 -3.02 6.20 8.24
CA ASP A 95 -2.38 5.01 8.78
C ASP A 95 -2.46 3.82 7.82
N THR A 96 -1.50 2.93 7.93
CA THR A 96 -1.46 1.67 7.20
C THR A 96 -1.28 0.52 8.17
N LYS A 97 -2.17 -0.46 8.12
CA LYS A 97 -2.08 -1.68 8.90
C LYS A 97 -2.00 -2.88 7.96
N ILE A 98 -1.01 -3.74 8.18
CA ILE A 98 -0.84 -4.97 7.40
C ILE A 98 -0.85 -6.15 8.36
N ILE A 99 -1.75 -7.09 8.11
CA ILE A 99 -1.89 -8.30 8.90
C ILE A 99 -1.30 -9.46 8.10
N VAL A 100 -0.25 -10.07 8.63
CA VAL A 100 0.55 -11.11 7.96
C VAL A 100 0.36 -12.44 8.68
N PRO A 101 0.20 -13.56 7.94
CA PRO A 101 0.19 -14.89 8.54
C PRO A 101 1.51 -15.22 9.25
N VAL A 102 1.44 -16.10 10.25
CA VAL A 102 2.62 -16.48 11.06
C VAL A 102 3.70 -17.22 10.27
N ASP A 103 3.32 -17.90 9.20
CA ASP A 103 4.19 -18.72 8.35
C ASP A 103 4.85 -17.93 7.20
N VAL A 104 4.62 -16.63 7.12
CA VAL A 104 5.13 -15.77 6.05
C VAL A 104 6.26 -14.89 6.56
N ALA A 105 7.39 -14.92 5.87
CA ALA A 105 8.50 -14.02 6.13
C ALA A 105 8.26 -12.65 5.48
N VAL A 106 8.67 -11.59 6.15
CA VAL A 106 8.39 -10.21 5.76
C VAL A 106 9.67 -9.41 5.57
N SER A 107 9.76 -8.72 4.45
CA SER A 107 10.74 -7.64 4.24
C SER A 107 9.97 -6.33 4.09
N LEU A 108 10.13 -5.43 5.04
CA LEU A 108 9.44 -4.14 5.08
C LEU A 108 10.43 -3.01 4.81
N LYS A 109 10.11 -2.17 3.85
CA LYS A 109 10.79 -0.89 3.62
C LYS A 109 9.78 0.24 3.75
N VAL A 110 10.01 1.12 4.72
CA VAL A 110 9.16 2.29 4.95
C VAL A 110 9.97 3.55 4.71
N ASN A 111 9.42 4.43 3.91
CA ASN A 111 9.91 5.78 3.71
C ASN A 111 8.80 6.75 4.13
N SER A 112 9.00 7.47 5.22
CA SER A 112 7.99 8.36 5.78
C SER A 112 8.56 9.71 6.17
N LEU A 113 7.78 10.76 5.92
CA LEU A 113 8.13 12.09 6.38
C LEU A 113 7.85 12.25 7.88
N TYR A 114 6.70 11.74 8.35
CA TYR A 114 6.33 11.78 9.78
C TYR A 114 5.36 10.64 10.14
N GLY A 115 5.66 9.94 11.23
CA GLY A 115 4.82 8.86 11.76
C GLY A 115 5.55 7.91 12.70
N GLU A 116 4.88 6.85 13.09
CA GLU A 116 5.44 5.78 13.91
C GLU A 116 5.42 4.45 13.18
N LEU A 117 6.43 3.63 13.40
CA LEU A 117 6.53 2.30 12.85
C LEU A 117 6.41 1.24 13.95
N PHE A 118 5.41 0.39 13.79
CA PHE A 118 5.19 -0.79 14.63
C PHE A 118 5.42 -2.05 13.78
N PHE A 119 6.38 -2.86 14.17
CA PHE A 119 6.72 -4.06 13.43
C PHE A 119 6.66 -5.30 14.32
N LEU A 120 5.74 -6.22 13.97
CA LEU A 120 5.54 -7.50 14.66
C LEU A 120 5.38 -7.38 16.18
N GLY A 121 4.56 -6.42 16.61
CA GLY A 121 4.23 -6.20 18.02
C GLY A 121 5.25 -5.33 18.80
N GLN A 122 6.25 -4.81 18.14
CA GLN A 122 7.22 -3.90 18.76
C GLN A 122 7.15 -2.52 18.13
N THR A 123 7.19 -1.48 18.97
CA THR A 123 7.42 -0.11 18.51
C THR A 123 8.87 -0.01 18.08
N VAL A 124 9.11 0.14 16.80
CA VAL A 124 10.47 0.19 16.28
C VAL A 124 11.04 1.59 16.41
N ARG A 125 10.31 2.59 15.91
CA ARG A 125 10.81 3.95 15.87
C ARG A 125 9.75 4.97 15.45
N GLU A 126 9.96 6.19 15.92
CA GLU A 126 9.34 7.38 15.35
C GLU A 126 10.09 7.75 14.05
N LEU A 127 9.34 7.91 12.97
CA LEU A 127 9.86 8.25 11.64
C LEU A 127 9.81 9.76 11.44
N ARG A 128 10.95 10.35 11.07
CA ARG A 128 11.05 11.78 10.74
C ARG A 128 11.92 11.95 9.51
N ASN A 129 11.29 11.98 8.34
CA ASN A 129 11.97 12.07 7.05
C ASN A 129 13.07 11.00 6.89
N GLU A 130 12.73 9.78 7.23
CA GLU A 130 13.64 8.64 7.25
C GLU A 130 13.13 7.49 6.38
N SER A 131 14.07 6.66 5.94
CA SER A 131 13.80 5.38 5.29
C SER A 131 14.34 4.26 6.16
N ILE A 132 13.48 3.34 6.56
CA ILE A 132 13.82 2.18 7.38
C ILE A 132 13.54 0.90 6.61
N SER A 133 14.47 -0.04 6.68
CA SER A 133 14.31 -1.39 6.14
C SER A 133 14.41 -2.41 7.25
N LEU A 134 13.40 -3.26 7.37
CA LEU A 134 13.33 -4.35 8.35
C LEU A 134 13.01 -5.65 7.62
N THR A 135 13.75 -6.69 7.97
CA THR A 135 13.55 -8.02 7.36
C THR A 135 13.54 -9.07 8.45
N THR A 136 12.60 -10.00 8.39
CA THR A 136 12.61 -11.14 9.31
C THR A 136 13.83 -12.03 9.04
N PRO A 137 14.46 -12.65 10.08
CA PRO A 137 15.70 -13.41 9.92
C PRO A 137 15.65 -14.55 8.90
N ASP A 138 14.45 -15.13 8.72
CA ASP A 138 14.24 -16.29 7.84
C ASP A 138 13.74 -15.91 6.44
N PHE A 139 13.82 -14.66 6.06
CA PHE A 139 13.23 -14.16 4.80
C PHE A 139 13.73 -14.93 3.56
N ASP A 140 15.02 -15.19 3.48
CA ASP A 140 15.64 -15.87 2.32
C ASP A 140 15.41 -17.39 2.32
N ARG A 141 15.01 -17.96 3.46
CA ARG A 141 14.81 -19.41 3.63
C ARG A 141 13.35 -19.81 3.74
N ALA A 142 12.48 -18.85 3.93
CA ALA A 142 11.04 -19.11 4.10
C ALA A 142 10.41 -19.62 2.80
N ASN A 143 9.49 -20.55 2.94
CA ASN A 143 8.72 -21.06 1.80
C ASN A 143 7.78 -19.99 1.21
N LYS A 144 7.32 -19.07 2.06
CA LYS A 144 6.46 -17.95 1.66
C LYS A 144 7.05 -16.65 2.18
N SER A 145 7.15 -15.67 1.31
CA SER A 145 7.67 -14.36 1.66
C SER A 145 6.90 -13.23 0.99
N VAL A 146 6.84 -12.10 1.65
CA VAL A 146 6.24 -10.87 1.11
C VAL A 146 7.18 -9.69 1.31
N LYS A 147 7.37 -8.93 0.24
CA LYS A 147 8.12 -7.67 0.27
C LYS A 147 7.14 -6.51 0.28
N ILE A 148 7.23 -5.67 1.29
CA ILE A 148 6.33 -4.54 1.49
C ILE A 148 7.15 -3.25 1.38
N VAL A 149 6.74 -2.37 0.48
CA VAL A 149 7.35 -1.05 0.31
C VAL A 149 6.27 0.00 0.53
N ILE A 150 6.46 0.84 1.53
CA ILE A 150 5.54 1.92 1.87
C ILE A 150 6.25 3.26 1.76
N ALA A 151 5.67 4.16 1.00
CA ALA A 151 6.07 5.56 0.96
C ALA A 151 4.89 6.41 1.42
N SER A 152 5.04 7.11 2.53
CA SER A 152 4.00 7.97 3.11
C SER A 152 4.53 9.34 3.49
N LEU A 153 3.66 10.35 3.47
CA LEU A 153 4.01 11.66 4.02
C LEU A 153 3.75 11.68 5.53
N ILE A 154 2.52 11.43 5.94
CA ILE A 154 2.10 11.47 7.35
C ILE A 154 1.23 10.27 7.66
N GLY A 155 1.59 9.50 8.67
CA GLY A 155 0.81 8.38 9.16
C GLY A 155 1.63 7.27 9.77
N ASN A 156 0.99 6.44 10.56
CA ASN A 156 1.61 5.31 11.22
C ASN A 156 1.58 4.07 10.33
N VAL A 157 2.60 3.26 10.44
CA VAL A 157 2.69 1.98 9.76
C VAL A 157 2.75 0.87 10.80
N GLU A 158 1.81 -0.05 10.73
CA GLU A 158 1.72 -1.19 11.63
C GLU A 158 1.74 -2.49 10.84
N VAL A 159 2.68 -3.37 11.14
CA VAL A 159 2.71 -4.75 10.63
C VAL A 159 2.55 -5.70 11.80
N VAL A 160 1.49 -6.49 11.77
CA VAL A 160 1.16 -7.46 12.82
C VAL A 160 1.07 -8.86 12.25
N ARG A 161 1.32 -9.86 13.10
CA ARG A 161 1.07 -11.28 12.80
C ARG A 161 -0.23 -11.75 13.42
N LYS A 162 -0.92 -12.60 12.68
CA LYS A 162 -2.14 -13.26 13.16
C LYS A 162 -2.16 -14.72 12.73
#